data_407c46d7c5b37e82ed130c80200052f1
#
_entry.id   407c46d7c5b37e82ed130c80200052f1
#
_cell.length_a   1.000
_cell.length_b   1.000
_cell.length_c   1.000
_cell.angle_alpha   90.00
_cell.angle_beta   90.00
_cell.angle_gamma   90.00
#
_symmetry.space_group_name_H-M   'P 1'
#
loop_
_entity.id
_entity.type
_entity.pdbx_description
1 polymer ?
#
loop_
_entity_poly.entity_id
_entity_poly.type
_entity_poly.pdbx_seq_one_letter_code
_entity_poly.pdbx_strand_id
1 'polypeptide(L)'
;MRTIFLVSILVQLNFLIAQHNLISTHSFYRDHLFRIHNDRITTNNQTIYKTSYYTNSFLPTTENRYNLNDYLKDTSIQYYDFAEVLFKKHLVEVKSKDCFLTISPLVDLSLGRDLKDTSSINLFQNTRGVLIEGDLFKNFSFSTSFFENQSRLSSYEQLFINERGEFRPTSFGYAQENGSISGAARTKPFKTKGYDYAYAIGNIIYSPHKKIDLIAGNNQQFIGSGYRSMLLSDNSSYSPYFRVDYYISKRFSFNYLRSRNMNLVRKKTFTTVEGFYQPKGLGINYLTYHFSPKLNLSLFDGTSWSMGDSLQTKAVNPLFYNPFPFVSALLKDSTCYAIQGLNLNWIVTNKIRAYSQIAIGNLDTKQLAFQLGFRGYDLFKLKNSMIQLEFNSASATMYQSKYSRLNYSNYNLPLAHTKGNAFKELIIRFNWEYKRCYIDLKSISYYLENFNRTALLPISKSNISPDGFVFHNQLEIGYRFNKKINLTIFANCIYRYDNITKSQNFIPSTGIRTALINHYNDY
;
A
#
# COMPACT_ATOMS: atom_id res chain seq x y z
N MET A 1 -46.28 -25.10 20.64
CA MET A 1 -46.39 -24.94 19.18
C MET A 1 -45.98 -23.57 18.63
N ARG A 2 -46.01 -22.48 19.37
CA ARG A 2 -45.57 -21.14 18.87
C ARG A 2 -44.05 -20.93 18.84
N THR A 3 -43.28 -21.65 19.61
CA THR A 3 -41.80 -21.51 19.66
C THR A 3 -41.09 -22.26 18.53
N ILE A 4 -41.72 -23.29 17.95
CA ILE A 4 -41.16 -24.06 16.83
C ILE A 4 -41.35 -23.31 15.51
N PHE A 5 -42.34 -22.43 15.39
CA PHE A 5 -42.60 -21.64 14.19
C PHE A 5 -41.65 -20.46 14.01
N LEU A 6 -41.08 -19.95 15.10
CA LEU A 6 -40.07 -18.88 15.06
C LEU A 6 -38.68 -19.38 14.66
N VAL A 7 -38.36 -20.64 14.93
CA VAL A 7 -37.11 -21.28 14.54
C VAL A 7 -37.12 -21.69 13.07
N SER A 8 -38.28 -22.01 12.48
CA SER A 8 -38.38 -22.39 11.07
C SER A 8 -38.36 -21.18 10.10
N ILE A 9 -38.73 -19.99 10.56
CA ILE A 9 -38.60 -18.75 9.74
C ILE A 9 -37.15 -18.24 9.67
N LEU A 10 -36.32 -18.57 10.65
CA LEU A 10 -34.88 -18.26 10.64
C LEU A 10 -34.05 -19.19 9.73
N VAL A 11 -34.63 -20.29 9.24
CA VAL A 11 -33.90 -21.31 8.42
C VAL A 11 -34.07 -21.10 6.90
N GLN A 12 -34.94 -20.18 6.45
CA GLN A 12 -35.10 -19.88 5.02
C GLN A 12 -34.39 -18.59 4.56
N LEU A 13 -33.32 -18.19 5.19
CA LEU A 13 -32.44 -17.15 4.66
C LEU A 13 -31.44 -17.77 3.68
N ASN A 14 -31.70 -17.53 2.41
CA ASN A 14 -30.89 -17.89 1.26
C ASN A 14 -29.39 -17.94 1.53
N PHE A 15 -28.77 -19.04 1.13
CA PHE A 15 -27.35 -19.29 1.13
C PHE A 15 -26.61 -18.34 0.17
N LEU A 16 -26.41 -17.12 0.56
CA LEU A 16 -25.38 -16.25 0.02
C LEU A 16 -24.18 -16.37 0.95
N ILE A 17 -23.22 -17.17 0.59
CA ILE A 17 -21.92 -17.22 1.24
C ILE A 17 -21.31 -15.85 1.02
N ALA A 18 -21.34 -15.00 2.04
CA ALA A 18 -20.63 -13.74 2.03
C ALA A 18 -19.18 -14.04 2.42
N GLN A 19 -18.28 -13.95 1.51
CA GLN A 19 -16.84 -14.08 1.73
C GLN A 19 -16.24 -12.70 1.58
N HIS A 20 -15.71 -12.07 2.63
CA HIS A 20 -15.08 -10.76 2.61
C HIS A 20 -13.62 -10.89 3.01
N ASN A 21 -12.75 -11.07 2.08
CA ASN A 21 -11.32 -11.09 2.37
C ASN A 21 -10.63 -9.81 1.90
N LEU A 22 -9.85 -9.22 2.77
CA LEU A 22 -8.91 -8.20 2.39
C LEU A 22 -7.78 -8.84 1.59
N ILE A 23 -7.78 -8.65 0.29
CA ILE A 23 -6.67 -9.04 -0.57
C ILE A 23 -5.48 -8.14 -0.24
N SER A 24 -4.29 -8.71 -0.29
CA SER A 24 -3.05 -7.97 -0.19
C SER A 24 -3.04 -6.74 -1.12
N THR A 25 -2.56 -5.60 -0.65
CA THR A 25 -2.33 -4.41 -1.49
C THR A 25 -1.26 -4.64 -2.55
N HIS A 26 -0.62 -5.81 -2.56
CA HIS A 26 0.44 -6.16 -3.50
C HIS A 26 0.04 -5.90 -4.96
N SER A 27 0.91 -5.27 -5.70
CA SER A 27 0.68 -4.79 -7.07
C SER A 27 0.20 -5.88 -8.02
N PHE A 28 0.70 -7.10 -7.89
CA PHE A 28 0.27 -8.24 -8.69
C PHE A 28 -1.25 -8.47 -8.62
N TYR A 29 -1.81 -8.60 -7.41
CA TYR A 29 -3.25 -8.81 -7.25
C TYR A 29 -4.06 -7.59 -7.65
N ARG A 30 -3.56 -6.40 -7.33
CA ARG A 30 -4.21 -5.12 -7.66
C ARG A 30 -4.32 -4.92 -9.17
N ASP A 31 -3.27 -5.19 -9.93
CA ASP A 31 -3.25 -5.04 -11.37
C ASP A 31 -4.23 -6.02 -12.06
N HIS A 32 -4.32 -7.27 -11.58
CA HIS A 32 -5.30 -8.25 -12.05
C HIS A 32 -6.73 -7.85 -11.73
N LEU A 33 -6.98 -7.32 -10.53
CA LEU A 33 -8.31 -6.84 -10.14
C LEU A 33 -8.79 -5.67 -11.00
N PHE A 34 -7.91 -4.73 -11.30
CA PHE A 34 -8.26 -3.64 -12.21
C PHE A 34 -8.61 -4.13 -13.61
N ARG A 35 -7.94 -5.15 -14.10
CA ARG A 35 -8.25 -5.79 -15.38
C ARG A 35 -9.63 -6.46 -15.36
N ILE A 36 -9.87 -7.33 -14.38
CA ILE A 36 -11.15 -8.01 -14.21
C ILE A 36 -12.30 -6.99 -14.11
N HIS A 37 -12.09 -5.91 -13.38
CA HIS A 37 -13.07 -4.85 -13.23
C HIS A 37 -13.37 -4.14 -14.55
N ASN A 38 -12.34 -3.83 -15.36
CA ASN A 38 -12.53 -3.25 -16.68
C ASN A 38 -13.37 -4.16 -17.58
N ASP A 39 -13.05 -5.44 -17.64
CA ASP A 39 -13.73 -6.42 -18.51
C ASP A 39 -15.20 -6.57 -18.12
N ARG A 40 -15.51 -6.62 -16.84
CA ARG A 40 -16.89 -6.81 -16.34
C ARG A 40 -17.81 -5.62 -16.58
N ILE A 41 -17.33 -4.42 -16.29
CA ILE A 41 -18.15 -3.22 -16.48
C ILE A 41 -18.51 -3.02 -17.96
N THR A 42 -17.65 -3.48 -18.85
CA THR A 42 -17.92 -3.31 -20.29
C THR A 42 -18.79 -4.41 -20.89
N THR A 43 -18.77 -5.62 -20.30
CA THR A 43 -19.56 -6.76 -20.82
C THR A 43 -20.96 -6.86 -20.22
N ASN A 44 -21.12 -6.49 -18.96
CA ASN A 44 -22.39 -6.61 -18.25
C ASN A 44 -22.87 -5.25 -17.76
N ASN A 45 -23.70 -4.53 -18.42
CA ASN A 45 -24.27 -3.26 -17.95
C ASN A 45 -24.90 -3.30 -16.53
N GLN A 46 -24.61 -4.32 -15.74
CA GLN A 46 -25.11 -4.48 -14.38
C GLN A 46 -24.29 -3.65 -13.39
N THR A 47 -24.95 -2.71 -12.77
CA THR A 47 -24.45 -1.89 -11.68
C THR A 47 -24.37 -2.73 -10.41
N ILE A 48 -23.24 -3.38 -10.18
CA ILE A 48 -23.02 -4.11 -8.93
C ILE A 48 -22.48 -3.09 -7.92
N TYR A 49 -23.25 -2.83 -6.88
CA TYR A 49 -22.94 -1.83 -5.81
C TYR A 49 -21.54 -1.95 -5.23
N LYS A 50 -21.01 -3.17 -5.15
CA LYS A 50 -19.71 -3.44 -4.53
C LYS A 50 -18.53 -3.36 -5.48
N THR A 51 -18.72 -3.42 -6.80
CA THR A 51 -17.63 -3.34 -7.79
C THR A 51 -17.07 -1.93 -7.99
N SER A 52 -17.83 -0.90 -7.65
CA SER A 52 -17.36 0.49 -7.76
C SER A 52 -16.24 0.84 -6.76
N TYR A 53 -16.03 0.02 -5.74
CA TYR A 53 -14.98 0.22 -4.72
C TYR A 53 -13.57 0.02 -5.20
N TYR A 54 -13.37 -0.80 -6.22
CA TYR A 54 -12.03 -1.00 -6.78
C TYR A 54 -11.42 0.23 -7.35
N THR A 55 -12.28 1.07 -7.86
CA THR A 55 -11.84 2.33 -8.44
C THR A 55 -11.38 3.31 -7.37
N ASN A 56 -11.79 3.10 -6.12
CA ASN A 56 -11.41 3.92 -4.99
C ASN A 56 -10.24 3.35 -4.19
N SER A 57 -9.79 2.13 -4.55
CA SER A 57 -8.61 1.47 -3.97
C SER A 57 -8.63 1.22 -2.46
N PHE A 58 -9.76 1.40 -1.81
CA PHE A 58 -9.99 0.71 -0.56
C PHE A 58 -10.46 -0.69 -0.90
N LEU A 59 -9.70 -1.60 -0.59
CA LEU A 59 -9.68 -3.04 -0.74
C LEU A 59 -10.97 -3.77 -1.12
N PRO A 60 -10.84 -4.85 -1.86
CA PRO A 60 -11.91 -5.55 -2.50
C PRO A 60 -12.85 -6.28 -1.54
N THR A 61 -14.10 -6.32 -1.92
CA THR A 61 -15.12 -7.16 -1.33
C THR A 61 -15.01 -8.61 -1.81
N THR A 62 -15.69 -9.54 -1.17
CA THR A 62 -15.68 -10.98 -1.44
C THR A 62 -15.95 -11.43 -2.86
N GLU A 63 -16.90 -10.78 -3.51
CA GLU A 63 -17.17 -11.13 -4.92
C GLU A 63 -15.92 -11.11 -5.77
N ASN A 64 -15.00 -10.35 -5.40
CA ASN A 64 -13.82 -10.04 -6.16
C ASN A 64 -12.66 -10.98 -5.87
N ARG A 65 -12.54 -11.47 -4.64
CA ARG A 65 -11.62 -12.54 -4.34
C ARG A 65 -12.05 -13.82 -5.05
N TYR A 66 -13.33 -14.12 -5.07
CA TYR A 66 -13.87 -15.27 -5.82
C TYR A 66 -13.48 -15.15 -7.30
N ASN A 67 -13.65 -13.99 -7.86
CA ASN A 67 -13.30 -13.70 -9.24
C ASN A 67 -11.81 -13.72 -9.51
N LEU A 68 -11.01 -13.21 -8.56
CA LEU A 68 -9.57 -13.28 -8.66
C LEU A 68 -9.08 -14.73 -8.56
N ASN A 69 -9.62 -15.52 -7.66
CA ASN A 69 -9.30 -16.93 -7.52
C ASN A 69 -9.69 -17.73 -8.77
N ASP A 70 -10.85 -17.46 -9.37
CA ASP A 70 -11.25 -18.07 -10.63
C ASP A 70 -10.35 -17.63 -11.79
N TYR A 71 -10.00 -16.36 -11.86
CA TYR A 71 -9.09 -15.82 -12.87
C TYR A 71 -7.67 -16.42 -12.75
N LEU A 72 -7.19 -16.61 -11.51
CA LEU A 72 -5.88 -17.18 -11.22
C LEU A 72 -5.87 -18.71 -11.27
N LYS A 73 -7.04 -19.33 -11.48
CA LYS A 73 -7.17 -20.79 -11.57
C LYS A 73 -6.43 -21.31 -12.79
N ASP A 74 -5.46 -22.17 -12.56
CA ASP A 74 -4.73 -22.85 -13.60
C ASP A 74 -5.42 -24.18 -13.92
N THR A 75 -6.04 -24.28 -15.09
CA THR A 75 -6.73 -25.49 -15.56
C THR A 75 -5.87 -26.35 -16.47
N SER A 76 -4.64 -25.91 -16.77
CA SER A 76 -3.86 -26.45 -17.89
C SER A 76 -3.24 -27.82 -17.65
N ILE A 77 -3.08 -28.27 -16.40
CA ILE A 77 -2.42 -29.55 -16.09
C ILE A 77 -3.05 -30.16 -14.83
N GLN A 78 -3.31 -31.47 -14.84
CA GLN A 78 -3.63 -32.25 -13.65
C GLN A 78 -2.33 -32.74 -13.02
N TYR A 79 -2.16 -32.50 -11.72
CA TYR A 79 -1.02 -32.97 -10.93
C TYR A 79 -1.50 -33.94 -9.85
N TYR A 80 -0.60 -34.78 -9.38
CA TYR A 80 -0.80 -35.56 -8.15
C TYR A 80 -0.83 -34.67 -6.93
N ASP A 81 -1.46 -35.09 -5.84
CA ASP A 81 -1.83 -34.28 -4.67
C ASP A 81 -0.75 -33.29 -4.15
N PHE A 82 0.49 -33.75 -3.99
CA PHE A 82 1.58 -32.88 -3.53
C PHE A 82 1.92 -31.80 -4.55
N ALA A 83 1.97 -32.13 -5.81
CA ALA A 83 2.25 -31.18 -6.89
C ALA A 83 1.10 -30.18 -7.06
N GLU A 84 -0.15 -30.55 -6.78
CA GLU A 84 -1.27 -29.61 -6.77
C GLU A 84 -1.13 -28.52 -5.70
N VAL A 85 -0.67 -28.87 -4.51
CA VAL A 85 -0.40 -27.87 -3.45
C VAL A 85 0.68 -26.89 -3.91
N LEU A 86 1.78 -27.38 -4.47
CA LEU A 86 2.87 -26.52 -4.91
C LEU A 86 2.47 -25.59 -6.08
N PHE A 87 1.66 -26.08 -7.02
CA PHE A 87 1.41 -25.38 -8.29
C PHE A 87 0.03 -24.73 -8.41
N LYS A 88 -0.96 -25.07 -7.57
CA LYS A 88 -2.35 -24.66 -7.79
C LYS A 88 -3.13 -24.27 -6.53
N LYS A 89 -2.75 -24.76 -5.35
CA LYS A 89 -3.51 -24.59 -4.10
C LYS A 89 -2.75 -23.74 -3.08
N HIS A 90 -3.42 -23.37 -2.01
CA HIS A 90 -2.76 -22.92 -0.78
C HIS A 90 -2.09 -24.13 -0.09
N LEU A 91 -1.16 -23.89 0.82
CA LEU A 91 -0.50 -24.97 1.57
C LEU A 91 -1.51 -25.79 2.37
N VAL A 92 -2.42 -25.09 3.05
CA VAL A 92 -3.56 -25.69 3.73
C VAL A 92 -4.83 -24.98 3.25
N GLU A 93 -5.85 -25.73 2.94
CA GLU A 93 -7.16 -25.22 2.54
C GLU A 93 -8.24 -26.05 3.25
N VAL A 94 -8.93 -25.43 4.19
CA VAL A 94 -10.04 -26.04 4.94
C VAL A 94 -11.33 -25.40 4.48
N LYS A 95 -12.27 -26.21 4.02
CA LYS A 95 -13.58 -25.74 3.57
C LYS A 95 -14.68 -26.52 4.28
N SER A 96 -15.51 -25.82 5.01
CA SER A 96 -16.71 -26.35 5.63
C SER A 96 -17.92 -25.46 5.30
N LYS A 97 -19.10 -25.80 5.82
CA LYS A 97 -20.33 -25.05 5.54
C LYS A 97 -20.24 -23.59 6.01
N ASP A 98 -19.59 -23.34 7.15
CA ASP A 98 -19.57 -22.04 7.82
C ASP A 98 -18.14 -21.48 8.02
N CYS A 99 -17.13 -22.15 7.45
CA CYS A 99 -15.73 -21.76 7.58
C CYS A 99 -14.96 -22.07 6.30
N PHE A 100 -14.23 -21.09 5.84
CA PHE A 100 -13.19 -21.26 4.82
C PHE A 100 -11.88 -20.71 5.40
N LEU A 101 -10.85 -21.53 5.43
CA LEU A 101 -9.54 -21.15 5.96
C LEU A 101 -8.45 -21.54 4.98
N THR A 102 -7.52 -20.63 4.75
CA THR A 102 -6.30 -20.91 3.96
C THR A 102 -5.05 -20.54 4.74
N ILE A 103 -4.01 -21.35 4.60
CA ILE A 103 -2.68 -21.06 5.11
C ILE A 103 -1.71 -21.13 3.94
N SER A 104 -0.91 -20.08 3.78
CA SER A 104 0.07 -19.98 2.70
C SER A 104 1.43 -19.53 3.25
N PRO A 105 2.54 -20.13 2.79
CA PRO A 105 3.86 -19.65 3.14
C PRO A 105 4.13 -18.31 2.46
N LEU A 106 4.85 -17.44 3.16
CA LEU A 106 5.37 -16.19 2.63
C LEU A 106 6.89 -16.31 2.57
N VAL A 107 7.45 -16.16 1.38
CA VAL A 107 8.88 -16.35 1.12
C VAL A 107 9.36 -15.25 0.16
N ASP A 108 10.53 -14.70 0.44
CA ASP A 108 11.36 -13.95 -0.52
C ASP A 108 12.83 -14.26 -0.22
N LEU A 109 13.39 -15.13 -1.05
CA LEU A 109 14.79 -15.53 -0.99
C LEU A 109 15.47 -15.07 -2.26
N SER A 110 16.27 -14.03 -2.16
CA SER A 110 16.98 -13.47 -3.32
C SER A 110 18.43 -13.17 -3.01
N LEU A 111 19.26 -13.29 -4.04
CA LEU A 111 20.67 -12.98 -4.03
C LEU A 111 20.98 -12.04 -5.19
N GLY A 112 21.84 -11.08 -4.96
CA GLY A 112 22.26 -10.11 -5.97
C GLY A 112 23.61 -9.49 -5.61
N ARG A 113 24.08 -8.63 -6.51
CA ARG A 113 25.31 -7.86 -6.30
C ARG A 113 25.22 -6.55 -7.06
N ASP A 114 25.67 -5.48 -6.46
CA ASP A 114 25.88 -4.24 -7.20
C ASP A 114 27.27 -4.28 -7.87
N LEU A 115 27.28 -4.36 -9.20
CA LEU A 115 28.52 -4.45 -9.98
C LEU A 115 29.26 -3.11 -10.09
N LYS A 116 28.65 -2.02 -9.64
CA LYS A 116 29.27 -0.70 -9.58
C LYS A 116 29.80 -0.36 -8.17
N ASP A 117 29.42 -1.14 -7.15
CA ASP A 117 29.94 -0.99 -5.79
C ASP A 117 31.30 -1.70 -5.64
N THR A 118 32.33 -0.92 -5.34
CA THR A 118 33.70 -1.42 -5.12
C THR A 118 33.84 -2.29 -3.86
N SER A 119 32.90 -2.22 -2.93
CA SER A 119 32.93 -3.04 -1.70
C SER A 119 32.75 -4.53 -1.95
N SER A 120 32.31 -4.92 -3.15
CA SER A 120 32.12 -6.33 -3.56
C SER A 120 31.20 -7.16 -2.65
N ILE A 121 30.34 -6.50 -1.86
CA ILE A 121 29.46 -7.16 -0.89
C ILE A 121 28.23 -7.73 -1.62
N ASN A 122 27.93 -9.01 -1.36
CA ASN A 122 26.71 -9.63 -1.86
C ASN A 122 25.48 -9.06 -1.17
N LEU A 123 24.48 -8.70 -1.97
CA LEU A 123 23.15 -8.31 -1.53
C LEU A 123 22.29 -9.55 -1.35
N PHE A 124 21.39 -9.54 -0.40
CA PHE A 124 20.44 -10.63 -0.20
C PHE A 124 19.17 -10.16 0.49
N GLN A 125 18.09 -10.85 0.21
CA GLN A 125 16.82 -10.80 0.92
C GLN A 125 16.51 -12.21 1.44
N ASN A 126 16.16 -12.33 2.70
CA ASN A 126 15.73 -13.58 3.31
C ASN A 126 14.49 -13.30 4.16
N THR A 127 13.34 -13.49 3.53
CA THR A 127 12.03 -13.33 4.14
C THR A 127 11.37 -14.67 4.33
N ARG A 128 10.84 -14.91 5.52
CA ARG A 128 10.09 -16.12 5.88
C ARG A 128 8.89 -15.74 6.71
N GLY A 129 7.74 -16.31 6.37
CA GLY A 129 6.51 -16.00 7.08
C GLY A 129 5.34 -16.87 6.68
N VAL A 130 4.19 -16.50 7.19
CA VAL A 130 2.93 -17.18 6.96
C VAL A 130 1.81 -16.17 6.76
N LEU A 131 0.91 -16.47 5.85
CA LEU A 131 -0.36 -15.78 5.64
C LEU A 131 -1.49 -16.74 5.98
N ILE A 132 -2.38 -16.31 6.86
CA ILE A 132 -3.59 -17.03 7.23
C ILE A 132 -4.77 -16.13 6.86
N GLU A 133 -5.69 -16.66 6.08
CA GLU A 133 -6.90 -15.94 5.68
C GLU A 133 -8.10 -16.84 5.88
N GLY A 134 -9.22 -16.25 6.29
CA GLY A 134 -10.40 -17.05 6.50
C GLY A 134 -11.68 -16.22 6.51
N ASP A 135 -12.76 -16.95 6.25
CA ASP A 135 -14.14 -16.50 6.38
C ASP A 135 -14.83 -17.36 7.42
N LEU A 136 -15.44 -16.72 8.39
CA LEU A 136 -16.20 -17.38 9.45
C LEU A 136 -17.66 -16.92 9.35
N PHE A 137 -18.55 -17.87 9.32
CA PHE A 137 -19.98 -17.61 9.13
C PHE A 137 -20.25 -16.80 7.84
N LYS A 138 -21.31 -16.00 7.83
CA LYS A 138 -21.74 -15.27 6.61
C LYS A 138 -21.16 -13.86 6.50
N ASN A 139 -20.72 -13.29 7.61
CA ASN A 139 -20.49 -11.85 7.69
C ASN A 139 -19.11 -11.48 8.27
N PHE A 140 -18.26 -12.44 8.55
CA PHE A 140 -16.99 -12.21 9.21
C PHE A 140 -15.85 -12.77 8.38
N SER A 141 -14.85 -11.96 8.12
CA SER A 141 -13.62 -12.36 7.43
C SER A 141 -12.40 -11.83 8.16
N PHE A 142 -11.29 -12.52 8.05
CA PHE A 142 -10.03 -12.06 8.59
C PHE A 142 -8.87 -12.46 7.69
N SER A 143 -7.80 -11.68 7.79
CA SER A 143 -6.50 -12.05 7.25
C SER A 143 -5.42 -11.64 8.24
N THR A 144 -4.41 -12.47 8.41
CA THR A 144 -3.24 -12.15 9.23
C THR A 144 -1.99 -12.70 8.57
N SER A 145 -0.94 -11.92 8.60
CA SER A 145 0.39 -12.36 8.14
C SER A 145 1.46 -11.91 9.13
N PHE A 146 2.38 -12.81 9.35
CA PHE A 146 3.60 -12.55 10.09
C PHE A 146 4.78 -13.00 9.26
N PHE A 147 5.79 -12.15 9.13
CA PHE A 147 7.04 -12.51 8.46
C PHE A 147 8.23 -11.72 8.97
N GLU A 148 9.36 -12.40 9.01
CA GLU A 148 10.66 -11.89 9.41
C GLU A 148 11.54 -11.72 8.17
N ASN A 149 12.34 -10.67 8.21
CA ASN A 149 13.21 -10.31 7.10
C ASN A 149 14.61 -10.05 7.61
N GLN A 150 15.58 -10.63 6.94
CA GLN A 150 16.98 -10.29 7.06
C GLN A 150 17.49 -9.91 5.67
N SER A 151 18.01 -8.71 5.53
CA SER A 151 18.42 -8.21 4.22
C SER A 151 19.73 -7.44 4.27
N ARG A 152 20.43 -7.46 3.14
CA ARG A 152 21.50 -6.52 2.84
C ARG A 152 21.17 -5.88 1.50
N LEU A 153 20.92 -4.58 1.56
CA LEU A 153 20.39 -3.79 0.45
C LEU A 153 21.50 -2.97 -0.20
N SER A 154 21.24 -2.40 -1.36
CA SER A 154 22.16 -1.53 -2.10
C SER A 154 22.47 -0.24 -1.36
N SER A 155 23.53 0.44 -1.76
CA SER A 155 23.99 1.68 -1.11
C SER A 155 22.95 2.80 -1.10
N TYR A 156 22.19 2.99 -2.19
CA TYR A 156 21.16 4.02 -2.28
C TYR A 156 19.93 3.67 -1.39
N GLU A 157 19.59 2.38 -1.26
CA GLU A 157 18.52 1.93 -0.36
C GLU A 157 18.95 2.12 1.11
N GLN A 158 20.18 1.76 1.44
CA GLN A 158 20.74 1.99 2.78
C GLN A 158 20.70 3.48 3.15
N LEU A 159 21.06 4.38 2.22
CA LEU A 159 20.98 5.81 2.43
C LEU A 159 19.55 6.24 2.77
N PHE A 160 18.57 5.82 1.96
CA PHE A 160 17.16 6.15 2.19
C PHE A 160 16.65 5.66 3.53
N ILE A 161 16.98 4.42 3.90
CA ILE A 161 16.54 3.77 5.14
C ILE A 161 17.16 4.48 6.36
N ASN A 162 18.46 4.72 6.34
CA ASN A 162 19.19 5.30 7.47
C ASN A 162 18.82 6.77 7.71
N GLU A 163 18.57 7.55 6.67
CA GLU A 163 18.08 8.94 6.79
C GLU A 163 16.72 9.02 7.50
N ARG A 164 15.94 7.94 7.53
CA ARG A 164 14.62 7.85 8.18
C ARG A 164 14.63 7.08 9.50
N GLY A 165 15.81 6.87 10.05
CA GLY A 165 15.99 6.22 11.33
C GLY A 165 15.29 6.92 12.50
N GLU A 166 15.22 6.22 13.61
CA GLU A 166 14.62 6.74 14.85
C GLU A 166 15.50 7.79 15.52
N PHE A 167 14.88 8.76 16.14
CA PHE A 167 15.52 9.82 16.89
C PHE A 167 15.55 9.48 18.38
N ARG A 168 16.76 9.30 18.93
CA ARG A 168 16.99 9.11 20.36
C ARG A 168 17.46 10.39 21.01
N PRO A 169 16.85 10.84 22.12
CA PRO A 169 17.31 12.02 22.86
C PRO A 169 18.75 11.81 23.38
N THR A 170 19.54 12.85 23.28
CA THR A 170 20.90 12.95 23.83
C THR A 170 21.04 14.24 24.65
N SER A 171 22.18 14.44 25.30
CA SER A 171 22.46 15.70 26.03
C SER A 171 22.46 16.92 25.13
N PHE A 172 22.83 16.75 23.85
CA PHE A 172 22.98 17.84 22.87
C PHE A 172 21.91 17.83 21.76
N GLY A 173 20.76 17.16 21.97
CA GLY A 173 19.69 17.10 20.97
C GLY A 173 19.21 15.70 20.69
N TYR A 174 19.36 15.21 19.46
CA TYR A 174 18.92 13.88 19.05
C TYR A 174 19.99 13.18 18.21
N ALA A 175 20.29 11.94 18.56
CA ALA A 175 21.00 10.99 17.68
C ALA A 175 20.01 10.23 16.81
N GLN A 176 20.40 9.87 15.61
CA GLN A 176 19.59 9.05 14.71
C GLN A 176 20.17 7.64 14.65
N GLU A 177 19.33 6.65 14.90
CA GLU A 177 19.68 5.23 14.97
C GLU A 177 18.65 4.41 14.20
N ASN A 178 18.98 3.17 13.87
CA ASN A 178 18.09 2.21 13.23
C ASN A 178 17.30 2.81 12.05
N GLY A 179 17.19 2.12 10.96
CA GLY A 179 16.51 2.63 9.78
C GLY A 179 14.99 2.44 9.80
N SER A 180 14.32 2.97 8.77
CA SER A 180 12.91 2.68 8.48
C SER A 180 12.78 2.28 7.01
N ILE A 181 12.24 1.09 6.76
CA ILE A 181 12.06 0.53 5.42
C ILE A 181 10.67 0.86 4.90
N SER A 182 10.58 1.30 3.65
CA SER A 182 9.32 1.57 2.96
C SER A 182 8.43 0.33 2.96
N GLY A 183 7.16 0.50 3.33
CA GLY A 183 6.24 -0.61 3.48
C GLY A 183 6.42 -1.44 4.74
N ALA A 184 7.51 -1.24 5.49
CA ALA A 184 7.87 -1.96 6.70
C ALA A 184 7.83 -1.08 7.94
N ALA A 185 8.48 -1.56 8.98
CA ALA A 185 8.65 -0.86 10.23
C ALA A 185 10.11 -0.41 10.41
N ARG A 186 10.42 0.01 11.63
CA ARG A 186 11.77 0.23 12.11
C ARG A 186 12.62 -1.03 11.97
N THR A 187 13.86 -0.87 11.52
CA THR A 187 14.85 -1.94 11.41
C THR A 187 15.71 -2.06 12.65
N LYS A 188 16.37 -3.21 12.80
CA LYS A 188 17.52 -3.42 13.68
C LYS A 188 18.76 -3.76 12.84
N PRO A 189 19.98 -3.47 13.31
CA PRO A 189 21.19 -3.90 12.63
C PRO A 189 21.27 -5.44 12.53
N PHE A 190 21.73 -5.94 11.39
CA PHE A 190 21.99 -7.36 11.17
C PHE A 190 23.34 -7.53 10.49
N LYS A 191 24.28 -8.23 11.17
CA LYS A 191 25.65 -8.41 10.66
C LYS A 191 26.26 -7.09 10.15
N THR A 192 27.14 -7.16 9.17
CA THR A 192 27.75 -5.97 8.56
C THR A 192 26.82 -5.38 7.50
N LYS A 193 26.37 -4.13 7.70
CA LYS A 193 25.51 -3.38 6.76
C LYS A 193 24.18 -4.07 6.39
N GLY A 194 23.67 -4.95 7.23
CA GLY A 194 22.39 -5.60 7.04
C GLY A 194 21.31 -5.05 7.96
N TYR A 195 20.07 -5.41 7.65
CA TYR A 195 18.86 -5.02 8.37
C TYR A 195 18.07 -6.25 8.78
N ASP A 196 17.54 -6.21 9.99
CA ASP A 196 16.58 -7.16 10.53
C ASP A 196 15.29 -6.41 10.85
N TYR A 197 14.15 -6.90 10.34
CA TYR A 197 12.85 -6.29 10.52
C TYR A 197 11.73 -7.31 10.34
N ALA A 198 10.62 -7.10 11.04
CA ALA A 198 9.49 -8.00 11.03
C ALA A 198 8.18 -7.25 10.79
N TYR A 199 7.18 -7.97 10.32
CA TYR A 199 5.83 -7.48 10.13
C TYR A 199 4.83 -8.35 10.87
N ALA A 200 3.84 -7.69 11.46
CA ALA A 200 2.65 -8.32 11.97
C ALA A 200 1.44 -7.55 11.43
N ILE A 201 0.87 -8.02 10.34
CA ILE A 201 -0.24 -7.38 9.63
C ILE A 201 -1.49 -8.22 9.83
N GLY A 202 -2.60 -7.58 10.13
CA GLY A 202 -3.85 -8.30 10.29
C GLY A 202 -5.05 -7.39 10.09
N ASN A 203 -6.14 -7.96 9.60
CA ASN A 203 -7.39 -7.27 9.38
C ASN A 203 -8.57 -8.17 9.74
N ILE A 204 -9.60 -7.57 10.27
CA ILE A 204 -10.90 -8.17 10.55
C ILE A 204 -11.95 -7.34 9.83
N ILE A 205 -12.88 -8.00 9.16
CA ILE A 205 -14.02 -7.37 8.51
C ILE A 205 -15.29 -7.99 9.06
N TYR A 206 -16.20 -7.14 9.48
CA TYR A 206 -17.54 -7.54 9.86
C TYR A 206 -18.55 -6.76 9.02
N SER A 207 -19.40 -7.49 8.28
CA SER A 207 -20.43 -6.92 7.40
C SER A 207 -21.83 -7.17 7.97
N PRO A 208 -22.29 -6.35 8.94
CA PRO A 208 -23.61 -6.52 9.56
C PRO A 208 -24.75 -6.34 8.56
N HIS A 209 -24.52 -5.58 7.52
CA HIS A 209 -25.49 -5.27 6.48
C HIS A 209 -24.81 -5.10 5.12
N LYS A 210 -25.54 -5.34 4.02
CA LYS A 210 -25.03 -5.20 2.63
C LYS A 210 -24.45 -3.82 2.30
N LYS A 211 -24.79 -2.80 3.07
CA LYS A 211 -24.36 -1.41 2.87
C LYS A 211 -23.25 -0.96 3.83
N ILE A 212 -22.84 -1.79 4.78
CA ILE A 212 -21.90 -1.37 5.81
C ILE A 212 -20.88 -2.49 6.02
N ASP A 213 -19.61 -2.12 5.90
CA ASP A 213 -18.49 -2.95 6.34
C ASP A 213 -17.75 -2.22 7.45
N LEU A 214 -17.56 -2.91 8.59
CA LEU A 214 -16.76 -2.47 9.72
C LEU A 214 -15.42 -3.21 9.65
N ILE A 215 -14.35 -2.48 9.62
CA ILE A 215 -13.01 -3.04 9.39
C ILE A 215 -12.09 -2.53 10.49
N ALA A 216 -11.37 -3.42 11.12
CA ALA A 216 -10.34 -3.09 12.09
C ALA A 216 -9.09 -3.91 11.82
N GLY A 217 -7.93 -3.36 12.13
CA GLY A 217 -6.70 -4.09 11.91
C GLY A 217 -5.44 -3.28 12.18
N ASN A 218 -4.33 -3.87 11.77
CA ASN A 218 -3.02 -3.24 11.75
C ASN A 218 -2.44 -3.45 10.35
N ASN A 219 -2.57 -2.48 9.46
CA ASN A 219 -2.19 -2.60 8.06
C ASN A 219 -1.96 -1.23 7.42
N GLN A 220 -1.44 -1.28 6.21
CA GLN A 220 -1.32 -0.14 5.31
C GLN A 220 -2.64 0.09 4.56
N GLN A 221 -2.80 1.30 4.03
CA GLN A 221 -3.95 1.69 3.21
C GLN A 221 -3.46 2.34 1.93
N PHE A 222 -4.21 2.20 0.84
CA PHE A 222 -3.89 2.81 -0.44
C PHE A 222 -5.16 3.39 -1.08
N ILE A 223 -5.07 4.63 -1.60
CA ILE A 223 -6.15 5.31 -2.31
C ILE A 223 -5.66 5.72 -3.70
N GLY A 224 -6.32 5.25 -4.74
CA GLY A 224 -6.02 5.60 -6.12
C GLY A 224 -5.87 4.39 -7.04
N SER A 225 -5.72 4.64 -8.34
CA SER A 225 -5.52 3.62 -9.38
C SER A 225 -4.11 3.61 -9.93
N GLY A 226 -3.24 4.47 -9.42
CA GLY A 226 -1.86 4.62 -9.85
C GLY A 226 -0.91 3.54 -9.33
N TYR A 227 0.32 3.60 -9.79
CA TYR A 227 1.45 2.94 -9.16
C TYR A 227 1.78 3.63 -7.83
N ARG A 228 1.77 4.97 -7.84
CA ARG A 228 1.84 5.84 -6.67
C ARG A 228 0.46 6.36 -6.26
N SER A 229 0.41 7.02 -5.12
CA SER A 229 -0.74 7.85 -4.73
C SER A 229 -0.27 9.18 -4.15
N MET A 230 -0.96 10.26 -4.56
CA MET A 230 -0.74 11.60 -4.00
C MET A 230 -1.63 11.86 -2.78
N LEU A 231 -2.54 10.93 -2.46
CA LEU A 231 -3.48 11.05 -1.34
C LEU A 231 -3.06 10.17 -0.17
N LEU A 232 -3.07 8.87 -0.34
CA LEU A 232 -2.64 7.87 0.64
C LEU A 232 -2.06 6.65 -0.06
N SER A 233 -0.86 6.26 0.32
CA SER A 233 -0.11 5.14 -0.24
C SER A 233 0.27 4.12 0.83
N ASP A 234 0.54 2.91 0.41
CA ASP A 234 1.12 1.82 1.20
C ASP A 234 2.65 1.92 1.33
N ASN A 235 3.22 3.10 1.05
CA ASN A 235 4.64 3.36 1.20
C ASN A 235 5.11 3.40 2.67
N SER A 236 4.27 3.92 3.56
CA SER A 236 4.61 4.01 4.97
C SER A 236 4.50 2.65 5.69
N SER A 237 4.82 2.60 6.97
CA SER A 237 4.62 1.40 7.79
C SER A 237 3.13 1.15 8.05
N TYR A 238 2.80 -0.07 8.46
CA TYR A 238 1.47 -0.43 8.96
C TYR A 238 1.10 0.36 10.22
N SER A 239 -0.21 0.50 10.45
CA SER A 239 -0.78 1.20 11.62
C SER A 239 -2.04 0.52 12.10
N PRO A 240 -2.31 0.51 13.42
CA PRO A 240 -3.62 0.15 13.93
C PRO A 240 -4.67 1.13 13.39
N TYR A 241 -5.77 0.59 12.88
CA TYR A 241 -6.83 1.40 12.31
C TYR A 241 -8.22 0.81 12.53
N PHE A 242 -9.20 1.70 12.44
CA PHE A 242 -10.61 1.39 12.31
C PHE A 242 -11.16 2.10 11.08
N ARG A 243 -11.97 1.38 10.28
CA ARG A 243 -12.56 1.89 9.05
C ARG A 243 -14.02 1.46 8.95
N VAL A 244 -14.86 2.37 8.48
CA VAL A 244 -16.24 2.09 8.12
C VAL A 244 -16.41 2.41 6.65
N ASP A 245 -16.88 1.44 5.89
CA ASP A 245 -17.25 1.61 4.49
C ASP A 245 -18.78 1.61 4.41
N TYR A 246 -19.35 2.74 4.01
CA TYR A 246 -20.80 2.92 3.95
C TYR A 246 -21.27 3.19 2.52
N TYR A 247 -22.09 2.29 2.01
CA TYR A 247 -22.70 2.34 0.69
C TYR A 247 -24.06 3.04 0.79
N ILE A 248 -24.06 4.37 0.78
CA ILE A 248 -25.24 5.20 0.99
C ILE A 248 -26.29 4.87 -0.08
N SER A 249 -25.89 4.89 -1.35
CA SER A 249 -26.74 4.62 -2.49
C SER A 249 -25.95 4.04 -3.68
N LYS A 250 -26.59 3.78 -4.82
CA LYS A 250 -25.91 3.41 -6.08
C LYS A 250 -24.91 4.46 -6.56
N ARG A 251 -25.12 5.73 -6.17
CA ARG A 251 -24.30 6.85 -6.63
C ARG A 251 -23.32 7.35 -5.58
N PHE A 252 -23.54 7.08 -4.31
CA PHE A 252 -22.72 7.60 -3.21
C PHE A 252 -22.19 6.50 -2.32
N SER A 253 -20.90 6.57 -2.05
CA SER A 253 -20.26 5.76 -1.03
C SER A 253 -19.34 6.63 -0.17
N PHE A 254 -19.21 6.27 1.08
CA PHE A 254 -18.42 6.98 2.07
C PHE A 254 -17.52 6.03 2.83
N ASN A 255 -16.24 6.41 2.97
CA ASN A 255 -15.27 5.67 3.77
C ASN A 255 -14.77 6.58 4.89
N TYR A 256 -14.85 6.08 6.09
CA TYR A 256 -14.37 6.72 7.31
C TYR A 256 -13.21 5.89 7.87
N LEU A 257 -12.02 6.46 7.94
CA LEU A 257 -10.82 5.80 8.46
C LEU A 257 -10.22 6.62 9.59
N ARG A 258 -9.86 5.95 10.67
CA ARG A 258 -9.07 6.52 11.78
C ARG A 258 -7.95 5.55 12.11
N SER A 259 -6.73 6.06 12.13
CA SER A 259 -5.56 5.25 12.51
C SER A 259 -4.63 5.98 13.48
N ARG A 260 -3.86 5.18 14.19
CA ARG A 260 -2.83 5.66 15.11
C ARG A 260 -1.47 5.48 14.48
N ASN A 261 -0.90 6.57 14.02
CA ASN A 261 0.42 6.64 13.42
C ASN A 261 1.49 6.98 14.46
N MET A 262 2.76 6.88 14.09
CA MET A 262 3.90 7.16 14.95
C MET A 262 4.93 8.04 14.26
N ASN A 263 5.54 8.93 15.02
CA ASN A 263 6.85 9.51 14.72
C ASN A 263 7.91 8.68 15.44
N LEU A 264 8.96 8.26 14.76
CA LEU A 264 10.07 7.53 15.37
C LEU A 264 10.96 8.50 16.20
N VAL A 265 10.37 9.15 17.17
CA VAL A 265 11.03 10.01 18.15
C VAL A 265 10.78 9.42 19.51
N ARG A 266 11.84 8.98 20.17
CA ARG A 266 11.74 8.43 21.53
C ARG A 266 11.41 9.54 22.53
N LYS A 267 10.58 9.24 23.49
CA LYS A 267 10.29 10.16 24.60
C LYS A 267 11.47 10.23 25.55
N LYS A 268 11.76 11.42 26.08
CA LYS A 268 12.89 11.66 27.01
C LYS A 268 12.77 10.90 28.33
N THR A 269 11.55 10.60 28.78
CA THR A 269 11.26 9.96 30.07
C THR A 269 11.47 8.45 30.10
N PHE A 270 11.70 7.83 28.95
CA PHE A 270 11.86 6.37 28.86
C PHE A 270 13.21 6.02 28.24
N THR A 271 14.04 5.35 29.02
CA THR A 271 15.38 4.90 28.61
C THR A 271 15.37 3.53 27.91
N THR A 272 14.27 2.79 27.98
CA THR A 272 14.13 1.47 27.36
C THR A 272 13.98 1.54 25.84
N VAL A 273 14.61 0.60 25.17
CA VAL A 273 14.91 0.61 23.73
C VAL A 273 13.68 0.71 22.83
N GLU A 274 12.53 0.21 23.23
CA GLU A 274 11.33 0.08 22.36
C GLU A 274 10.13 0.88 22.86
N GLY A 275 10.33 1.62 23.93
CA GLY A 275 9.25 2.34 24.58
C GLY A 275 8.91 3.66 23.89
N PHE A 276 7.68 3.79 23.51
CA PHE A 276 6.98 5.06 23.53
C PHE A 276 7.46 6.12 22.55
N TYR A 277 7.36 5.79 21.27
CA TYR A 277 7.38 6.80 20.22
C TYR A 277 6.25 7.82 20.39
N GLN A 278 6.37 8.96 19.71
CA GLN A 278 5.36 9.99 19.74
C GLN A 278 4.18 9.63 18.85
N PRO A 279 2.99 9.37 19.40
CA PRO A 279 1.83 9.04 18.62
C PRO A 279 1.23 10.27 17.93
N LYS A 280 0.61 10.03 16.77
CA LYS A 280 -0.26 10.98 16.07
C LYS A 280 -1.44 10.25 15.45
N GLY A 281 -2.57 10.94 15.29
CA GLY A 281 -3.76 10.42 14.63
C GLY A 281 -3.72 10.68 13.14
N LEU A 282 -4.23 9.76 12.34
CA LEU A 282 -4.57 10.00 10.94
C LEU A 282 -6.07 9.78 10.78
N GLY A 283 -6.79 10.83 10.40
CA GLY A 283 -8.20 10.79 10.04
C GLY A 283 -8.37 10.92 8.53
N ILE A 284 -9.19 10.07 7.92
CA ILE A 284 -9.56 10.18 6.52
C ILE A 284 -11.07 10.06 6.38
N ASN A 285 -11.65 11.00 5.67
CA ASN A 285 -13.02 11.00 5.19
C ASN A 285 -12.97 11.00 3.66
N TYR A 286 -13.58 10.00 3.04
CA TYR A 286 -13.50 9.81 1.59
C TYR A 286 -14.90 9.57 1.02
N LEU A 287 -15.40 10.54 0.27
CA LEU A 287 -16.73 10.51 -0.33
C LEU A 287 -16.61 10.33 -1.84
N THR A 288 -17.23 9.29 -2.37
CA THR A 288 -17.24 9.00 -3.80
C THR A 288 -18.61 9.23 -4.41
N TYR A 289 -18.64 9.93 -5.54
CA TYR A 289 -19.78 10.04 -6.41
C TYR A 289 -19.56 9.25 -7.71
N HIS A 290 -20.45 8.32 -7.98
CA HIS A 290 -20.45 7.49 -9.19
C HIS A 290 -21.37 8.11 -10.23
N PHE A 291 -20.81 8.83 -11.22
CA PHE A 291 -21.55 9.35 -12.37
C PHE A 291 -22.12 8.21 -13.21
N SER A 292 -21.31 7.18 -13.39
CA SER A 292 -21.66 5.94 -14.08
C SER A 292 -20.78 4.79 -13.53
N PRO A 293 -21.03 3.54 -13.92
CA PRO A 293 -20.13 2.43 -13.58
C PRO A 293 -18.69 2.64 -14.08
N LYS A 294 -18.51 3.47 -15.12
CA LYS A 294 -17.20 3.75 -15.73
C LYS A 294 -16.50 4.99 -15.21
N LEU A 295 -17.23 5.92 -14.61
CA LEU A 295 -16.69 7.21 -14.20
C LEU A 295 -17.09 7.53 -12.77
N ASN A 296 -16.10 7.77 -11.91
CA ASN A 296 -16.33 8.26 -10.57
C ASN A 296 -15.33 9.35 -10.17
N LEU A 297 -15.80 10.21 -9.31
CA LEU A 297 -15.05 11.29 -8.70
C LEU A 297 -15.17 11.15 -7.18
N SER A 298 -14.05 11.27 -6.49
CA SER A 298 -14.04 11.18 -5.04
C SER A 298 -13.42 12.42 -4.42
N LEU A 299 -14.00 12.85 -3.31
CA LEU A 299 -13.48 13.87 -2.42
C LEU A 299 -12.68 13.20 -1.31
N PHE A 300 -11.48 13.67 -1.10
CA PHE A 300 -10.57 13.22 -0.04
C PHE A 300 -10.35 14.32 0.97
N ASP A 301 -10.47 13.99 2.24
CA ASP A 301 -10.12 14.85 3.37
C ASP A 301 -9.27 14.03 4.34
N GLY A 302 -7.97 14.28 4.34
CA GLY A 302 -6.98 13.61 5.18
C GLY A 302 -6.39 14.56 6.21
N THR A 303 -6.33 14.12 7.48
CA THR A 303 -5.89 14.98 8.59
C THR A 303 -4.91 14.24 9.48
N SER A 304 -3.80 14.90 9.82
CA SER A 304 -2.81 14.43 10.79
C SER A 304 -2.97 15.21 12.09
N TRP A 305 -3.22 14.50 13.21
CA TRP A 305 -3.54 15.07 14.50
C TRP A 305 -2.49 14.78 15.56
N SER A 306 -2.20 15.74 16.41
CA SER A 306 -1.36 15.55 17.60
C SER A 306 -2.09 14.66 18.62
N MET A 307 -1.41 13.62 19.12
CA MET A 307 -1.86 12.76 20.21
C MET A 307 -0.91 12.80 21.41
N GLY A 308 -0.01 13.77 21.45
CA GLY A 308 0.93 13.93 22.55
C GLY A 308 2.17 14.70 22.14
N ASP A 309 3.05 14.88 23.09
CA ASP A 309 4.34 15.55 22.94
C ASP A 309 5.52 14.64 23.35
N SER A 310 6.69 15.23 23.58
CA SER A 310 7.89 14.49 23.99
C SER A 310 7.85 13.95 25.43
N LEU A 311 6.88 14.39 26.24
CA LEU A 311 6.79 14.03 27.65
C LEU A 311 5.63 13.09 27.91
N GLN A 312 4.46 13.34 27.31
CA GLN A 312 3.23 12.60 27.63
C GLN A 312 2.31 12.42 26.42
N THR A 313 1.49 11.39 26.47
CA THR A 313 0.35 11.22 25.56
C THR A 313 -0.78 12.14 25.99
N LYS A 314 -1.40 12.85 25.05
CA LYS A 314 -2.54 13.74 25.29
C LYS A 314 -3.76 13.22 24.55
N ALA A 315 -4.94 13.59 25.05
CA ALA A 315 -6.18 13.37 24.31
C ALA A 315 -6.12 14.09 22.97
N VAL A 316 -6.58 13.44 21.93
CA VAL A 316 -6.70 14.03 20.61
C VAL A 316 -7.87 15.02 20.58
N ASN A 317 -7.76 16.07 19.77
CA ASN A 317 -8.86 17.01 19.57
C ASN A 317 -10.13 16.24 19.10
N PRO A 318 -11.34 16.50 19.68
CA PRO A 318 -12.57 15.82 19.28
C PRO A 318 -12.90 15.89 17.79
N LEU A 319 -12.43 16.91 17.07
CA LEU A 319 -12.57 17.03 15.61
C LEU A 319 -11.90 15.84 14.84
N PHE A 320 -10.96 15.14 15.46
CA PHE A 320 -10.40 13.90 14.90
C PHE A 320 -11.48 12.86 14.58
N TYR A 321 -12.53 12.78 15.38
CA TYR A 321 -13.61 11.82 15.20
C TYR A 321 -14.73 12.31 14.28
N ASN A 322 -14.65 13.57 13.81
CA ASN A 322 -15.67 14.15 12.94
C ASN A 322 -15.77 13.42 11.59
N PRO A 323 -16.95 12.90 11.20
CA PRO A 323 -17.12 12.18 9.95
C PRO A 323 -17.34 13.07 8.72
N PHE A 324 -17.62 14.37 8.91
CA PHE A 324 -17.93 15.27 7.81
C PHE A 324 -16.65 15.76 7.13
N PRO A 325 -16.50 15.56 5.80
CA PRO A 325 -15.34 16.06 5.06
C PRO A 325 -15.20 17.59 5.19
N PHE A 326 -13.97 18.08 5.13
CA PHE A 326 -13.56 19.48 5.18
C PHE A 326 -13.77 20.20 6.50
N VAL A 327 -14.62 19.77 7.41
CA VAL A 327 -14.85 20.42 8.71
C VAL A 327 -13.55 20.55 9.50
N SER A 328 -12.76 19.48 9.56
CA SER A 328 -11.46 19.51 10.23
C SER A 328 -10.46 20.48 9.60
N ALA A 329 -10.53 20.68 8.27
CA ALA A 329 -9.68 21.64 7.56
C ALA A 329 -10.08 23.08 7.82
N LEU A 330 -11.39 23.35 7.95
CA LEU A 330 -11.91 24.71 8.21
C LEU A 330 -11.74 25.12 9.66
N LEU A 331 -11.95 24.19 10.60
CA LEU A 331 -11.89 24.43 12.04
C LEU A 331 -10.55 24.02 12.67
N LYS A 332 -9.53 23.77 11.85
CA LYS A 332 -8.20 23.35 12.31
C LYS A 332 -7.56 24.38 13.23
N ASP A 333 -6.81 23.87 14.18
CA ASP A 333 -5.91 24.63 15.06
C ASP A 333 -4.44 24.19 14.87
N SER A 334 -3.57 24.57 15.77
CA SER A 334 -2.15 24.18 15.78
C SER A 334 -1.91 22.68 16.01
N THR A 335 -2.95 21.90 16.33
CA THR A 335 -2.87 20.45 16.60
C THR A 335 -3.17 19.58 15.39
N CYS A 336 -3.50 20.18 14.24
CA CYS A 336 -3.89 19.49 13.00
C CYS A 336 -3.13 20.01 11.78
N TYR A 337 -2.78 19.10 10.88
CA TYR A 337 -2.40 19.34 9.49
C TYR A 337 -3.41 18.64 8.58
N ALA A 338 -3.96 19.35 7.61
CA ALA A 338 -5.03 18.84 6.77
C ALA A 338 -4.65 18.82 5.27
N ILE A 339 -5.08 17.79 4.57
CA ILE A 339 -4.94 17.64 3.11
C ILE A 339 -6.31 17.39 2.51
N GLN A 340 -6.68 18.20 1.54
CA GLN A 340 -7.88 18.03 0.74
C GLN A 340 -7.49 17.57 -0.66
N GLY A 341 -8.30 16.69 -1.25
CA GLY A 341 -7.98 16.18 -2.58
C GLY A 341 -9.18 15.69 -3.36
N LEU A 342 -8.90 15.47 -4.63
CA LEU A 342 -9.81 14.86 -5.59
C LEU A 342 -9.15 13.62 -6.18
N ASN A 343 -9.94 12.58 -6.40
CA ASN A 343 -9.51 11.40 -7.13
C ASN A 343 -10.53 11.09 -8.24
N LEU A 344 -10.07 11.16 -9.46
CA LEU A 344 -10.85 10.81 -10.66
C LEU A 344 -10.42 9.44 -11.16
N ASN A 345 -11.40 8.63 -11.53
CA ASN A 345 -11.16 7.34 -12.16
C ASN A 345 -12.15 7.13 -13.31
N TRP A 346 -11.61 6.81 -14.48
CA TRP A 346 -12.39 6.69 -15.69
C TRP A 346 -11.98 5.46 -16.51
N ILE A 347 -12.91 4.53 -16.69
CA ILE A 347 -12.80 3.41 -17.63
C ILE A 347 -13.23 3.91 -19.00
N VAL A 348 -12.27 4.33 -19.80
CA VAL A 348 -12.51 4.91 -21.13
C VAL A 348 -13.05 3.83 -22.08
N THR A 349 -12.37 2.68 -22.10
CA THR A 349 -12.78 1.47 -22.83
C THR A 349 -12.51 0.23 -21.97
N ASN A 350 -12.92 -0.96 -22.44
CA ASN A 350 -12.57 -2.24 -21.78
C ASN A 350 -11.05 -2.46 -21.64
N LYS A 351 -10.26 -1.80 -22.45
CA LYS A 351 -8.79 -1.92 -22.44
C LYS A 351 -8.08 -0.73 -21.82
N ILE A 352 -8.76 0.38 -21.59
CA ILE A 352 -8.14 1.65 -21.23
C ILE A 352 -8.81 2.24 -19.99
N ARG A 353 -7.99 2.53 -18.99
CA ARG A 353 -8.36 3.27 -17.78
C ARG A 353 -7.50 4.52 -17.67
N ALA A 354 -8.11 5.66 -17.44
CA ALA A 354 -7.46 6.91 -17.07
C ALA A 354 -7.76 7.24 -15.60
N TYR A 355 -6.85 7.90 -14.94
CA TYR A 355 -7.01 8.32 -13.55
C TYR A 355 -6.20 9.59 -13.27
N SER A 356 -6.65 10.36 -12.29
CA SER A 356 -5.97 11.57 -11.85
C SER A 356 -6.21 11.82 -10.37
N GLN A 357 -5.23 12.43 -9.70
CA GLN A 357 -5.36 12.92 -8.34
C GLN A 357 -4.84 14.35 -8.24
N ILE A 358 -5.51 15.13 -7.40
CA ILE A 358 -5.04 16.47 -6.98
C ILE A 358 -5.13 16.49 -5.47
N ALA A 359 -4.11 17.04 -4.81
CA ALA A 359 -4.10 17.25 -3.37
C ALA A 359 -3.57 18.63 -3.03
N ILE A 360 -4.20 19.30 -2.06
CA ILE A 360 -3.83 20.61 -1.56
C ILE A 360 -3.65 20.50 -0.04
N GLY A 361 -2.49 20.92 0.45
CA GLY A 361 -2.21 20.95 1.89
C GLY A 361 -2.75 22.21 2.54
N ASN A 362 -3.43 22.07 3.67
CA ASN A 362 -3.96 23.18 4.47
C ASN A 362 -4.78 24.23 3.71
N LEU A 363 -5.36 23.89 2.57
CA LEU A 363 -6.00 24.82 1.64
C LEU A 363 -5.04 25.94 1.15
N ASP A 364 -3.75 25.66 1.12
CA ASP A 364 -2.72 26.56 0.61
C ASP A 364 -2.29 26.13 -0.79
N THR A 365 -2.51 26.98 -1.77
CA THR A 365 -2.17 26.70 -3.18
C THR A 365 -0.68 26.50 -3.44
N LYS A 366 0.19 26.91 -2.53
CA LYS A 366 1.62 26.61 -2.57
C LYS A 366 1.93 25.14 -2.21
N GLN A 367 1.01 24.46 -1.53
CA GLN A 367 1.10 23.05 -1.15
C GLN A 367 0.23 22.22 -2.10
N LEU A 368 0.72 21.94 -3.27
CA LEU A 368 -0.01 21.24 -4.33
C LEU A 368 0.71 19.95 -4.72
N ALA A 369 -0.06 18.87 -4.89
CA ALA A 369 0.39 17.65 -5.52
C ALA A 369 -0.61 17.22 -6.61
N PHE A 370 -0.07 16.61 -7.67
CA PHE A 370 -0.82 16.22 -8.85
C PHE A 370 -0.36 14.87 -9.39
N GLN A 371 -1.31 14.07 -9.84
CA GLN A 371 -1.07 12.82 -10.56
C GLN A 371 -1.97 12.76 -11.78
N LEU A 372 -1.41 12.30 -12.89
CA LEU A 372 -2.14 11.92 -14.10
C LEU A 372 -1.62 10.56 -14.55
N GLY A 373 -2.52 9.64 -14.83
CA GLY A 373 -2.11 8.32 -15.25
C GLY A 373 -3.07 7.66 -16.22
N PHE A 374 -2.50 6.69 -16.92
CA PHE A 374 -3.15 5.89 -17.92
C PHE A 374 -2.71 4.45 -17.77
N ARG A 375 -3.65 3.51 -17.89
CA ARG A 375 -3.38 2.08 -17.85
C ARG A 375 -4.09 1.40 -19.02
N GLY A 376 -3.31 0.70 -19.84
CA GLY A 376 -3.82 -0.03 -21.01
C GLY A 376 -3.60 -1.53 -20.87
N TYR A 377 -4.58 -2.32 -21.29
CA TYR A 377 -4.55 -3.77 -21.27
C TYR A 377 -4.70 -4.33 -22.68
N ASP A 378 -3.95 -5.36 -23.01
CA ASP A 378 -4.02 -6.07 -24.30
C ASP A 378 -3.98 -5.13 -25.52
N LEU A 379 -3.16 -4.08 -25.42
CA LEU A 379 -2.94 -3.15 -26.52
C LEU A 379 -2.10 -3.83 -27.62
N PHE A 380 -2.23 -3.32 -28.85
CA PHE A 380 -1.47 -3.82 -30.01
C PHE A 380 -1.61 -5.33 -30.26
N LYS A 381 -2.77 -5.92 -29.89
CA LYS A 381 -3.04 -7.37 -30.00
C LYS A 381 -2.14 -8.26 -29.12
N LEU A 382 -1.36 -7.69 -28.22
CA LEU A 382 -0.51 -8.42 -27.27
C LEU A 382 -1.36 -8.85 -26.07
N LYS A 383 -1.88 -10.08 -26.08
CA LYS A 383 -2.70 -10.64 -25.01
C LYS A 383 -1.91 -10.75 -23.71
N ASN A 384 -2.59 -10.57 -22.58
CA ASN A 384 -2.04 -10.60 -21.23
C ASN A 384 -0.95 -9.55 -20.98
N SER A 385 -1.00 -8.42 -21.69
CA SER A 385 -0.12 -7.29 -21.45
C SER A 385 -0.81 -6.18 -20.67
N MET A 386 -0.03 -5.42 -19.95
CA MET A 386 -0.40 -4.16 -19.32
C MET A 386 0.69 -3.12 -19.58
N ILE A 387 0.27 -1.94 -19.97
CA ILE A 387 1.13 -0.75 -20.05
C ILE A 387 0.55 0.30 -19.10
N GLN A 388 1.39 0.92 -18.28
CA GLN A 388 1.01 2.03 -17.42
C GLN A 388 1.97 3.20 -17.66
N LEU A 389 1.39 4.37 -17.89
CA LEU A 389 2.09 5.65 -17.92
C LEU A 389 1.54 6.50 -16.79
N GLU A 390 2.41 7.10 -15.99
CA GLU A 390 1.99 7.91 -14.84
C GLU A 390 2.95 9.08 -14.67
N PHE A 391 2.39 10.26 -14.50
CA PHE A 391 3.12 11.47 -14.14
C PHE A 391 2.67 11.93 -12.76
N ASN A 392 3.62 12.22 -11.90
CA ASN A 392 3.42 12.69 -10.53
C ASN A 392 4.24 13.95 -10.29
N SER A 393 3.69 14.88 -9.52
CA SER A 393 4.40 16.09 -9.11
C SER A 393 3.93 16.54 -7.74
N ALA A 394 4.84 17.02 -6.91
CA ALA A 394 4.51 17.66 -5.65
C ALA A 394 5.41 18.88 -5.40
N SER A 395 4.80 19.98 -4.95
CA SER A 395 5.50 21.21 -4.59
C SER A 395 6.46 21.01 -3.40
N ALA A 396 7.41 21.90 -3.22
CA ALA A 396 8.45 21.80 -2.20
C ALA A 396 7.91 21.78 -0.75
N THR A 397 6.75 22.39 -0.52
CA THR A 397 6.13 22.47 0.82
C THR A 397 4.97 21.48 1.02
N MET A 398 4.63 20.70 0.00
CA MET A 398 3.53 19.73 0.10
C MET A 398 3.80 18.68 1.18
N TYR A 399 2.77 18.26 1.91
CA TYR A 399 2.81 17.32 3.03
C TYR A 399 3.56 17.79 4.28
N GLN A 400 4.08 19.01 4.26
CA GLN A 400 4.76 19.63 5.40
C GLN A 400 3.79 20.46 6.24
N SER A 401 3.80 20.23 7.53
CA SER A 401 3.16 21.06 8.53
C SER A 401 4.14 22.11 9.07
N LYS A 402 3.63 23.28 9.50
CA LYS A 402 4.40 24.22 10.31
C LYS A 402 5.04 23.55 11.54
N TYR A 403 4.36 22.54 12.09
CA TYR A 403 4.86 21.70 13.18
C TYR A 403 5.30 20.37 12.58
N SER A 404 6.59 20.12 12.42
CA SER A 404 7.15 18.97 11.73
C SER A 404 6.65 17.61 12.24
N ARG A 405 6.23 17.53 13.51
CA ARG A 405 5.62 16.32 14.09
C ARG A 405 4.25 15.98 13.52
N LEU A 406 3.57 16.93 12.89
CA LEU A 406 2.28 16.75 12.20
C LEU A 406 2.42 16.51 10.71
N ASN A 407 3.65 16.48 10.17
CA ASN A 407 3.89 16.14 8.78
C ASN A 407 3.11 14.89 8.38
N TYR A 408 2.68 14.84 7.13
CA TYR A 408 1.92 13.71 6.57
C TYR A 408 2.84 12.50 6.34
N SER A 409 3.21 11.87 7.44
CA SER A 409 4.16 10.75 7.49
C SER A 409 3.77 9.75 8.59
N ASN A 410 4.31 8.54 8.52
CA ASN A 410 4.18 7.50 9.55
C ASN A 410 5.47 6.69 9.62
N TYR A 411 6.00 6.44 10.82
CA TYR A 411 7.31 5.80 11.04
C TYR A 411 8.43 6.48 10.23
N ASN A 412 8.40 7.82 10.17
CA ASN A 412 9.34 8.67 9.41
C ASN A 412 9.27 8.47 7.87
N LEU A 413 8.31 7.72 7.38
CA LEU A 413 8.05 7.49 5.95
C LEU A 413 6.85 8.33 5.49
N PRO A 414 6.89 8.92 4.27
CA PRO A 414 5.75 9.65 3.73
C PRO A 414 4.50 8.77 3.59
N LEU A 415 3.33 9.31 3.91
CA LEU A 415 2.04 8.63 3.75
C LEU A 415 1.52 8.63 2.30
N ALA A 416 1.96 9.58 1.48
CA ALA A 416 1.61 9.66 0.07
C ALA A 416 2.72 9.08 -0.81
N HIS A 417 3.48 9.90 -1.47
CA HIS A 417 4.52 9.50 -2.40
C HIS A 417 5.84 9.18 -1.70
N THR A 418 6.63 8.21 -2.21
CA THR A 418 7.91 7.77 -1.61
C THR A 418 8.93 8.90 -1.43
N LYS A 419 8.98 9.84 -2.37
CA LYS A 419 9.84 11.04 -2.27
C LYS A 419 9.31 12.07 -1.27
N GLY A 420 8.01 12.05 -0.99
CA GLY A 420 7.35 13.06 -0.20
C GLY A 420 6.98 14.28 -1.04
N ASN A 421 7.89 15.22 -1.19
CA ASN A 421 7.65 16.52 -1.86
C ASN A 421 8.82 16.93 -2.76
N ALA A 422 8.73 18.11 -3.39
CA ALA A 422 9.78 18.73 -4.21
C ALA A 422 10.26 17.84 -5.38
N PHE A 423 9.33 17.25 -6.14
CA PHE A 423 9.68 16.37 -7.25
C PHE A 423 8.69 16.46 -8.41
N LYS A 424 9.18 16.06 -9.59
CA LYS A 424 8.39 15.64 -10.76
C LYS A 424 8.84 14.24 -11.13
N GLU A 425 7.91 13.34 -11.42
CA GLU A 425 8.19 11.92 -11.68
C GLU A 425 7.43 11.47 -12.92
N LEU A 426 8.09 10.70 -13.77
CA LEU A 426 7.48 9.97 -14.88
C LEU A 426 7.73 8.49 -14.67
N ILE A 427 6.66 7.70 -14.69
CA ILE A 427 6.68 6.24 -14.54
C ILE A 427 6.16 5.59 -15.81
N ILE A 428 6.92 4.62 -16.32
CA ILE A 428 6.52 3.72 -17.40
C ILE A 428 6.62 2.30 -16.85
N ARG A 429 5.51 1.56 -16.87
CA ARG A 429 5.50 0.14 -16.52
C ARG A 429 4.95 -0.67 -17.69
N PHE A 430 5.57 -1.78 -17.96
CA PHE A 430 5.11 -2.78 -18.90
C PHE A 430 5.18 -4.15 -18.25
N ASN A 431 4.07 -4.87 -18.23
CA ASN A 431 3.98 -6.23 -17.77
C ASN A 431 3.37 -7.09 -18.88
N TRP A 432 3.95 -8.26 -19.12
CA TRP A 432 3.44 -9.23 -20.07
C TRP A 432 3.56 -10.64 -19.52
N GLU A 433 2.49 -11.42 -19.69
CA GLU A 433 2.43 -12.79 -19.23
C GLU A 433 2.10 -13.74 -20.40
N TYR A 434 2.91 -14.77 -20.53
CA TYR A 434 2.66 -15.86 -21.45
C TYR A 434 2.69 -17.20 -20.70
N LYS A 435 1.51 -17.82 -20.54
CA LYS A 435 1.33 -19.03 -19.71
C LYS A 435 1.78 -18.77 -18.26
N ARG A 436 2.96 -19.25 -17.88
CA ARG A 436 3.56 -19.08 -16.55
C ARG A 436 4.80 -18.16 -16.56
N CYS A 437 5.30 -17.85 -17.74
CA CYS A 437 6.39 -16.88 -17.87
C CYS A 437 5.86 -15.46 -17.82
N TYR A 438 6.64 -14.55 -17.27
CA TYR A 438 6.31 -13.13 -17.26
C TYR A 438 7.54 -12.28 -17.48
N ILE A 439 7.30 -11.07 -17.97
CA ILE A 439 8.27 -9.97 -18.08
C ILE A 439 7.64 -8.76 -17.40
N ASP A 440 8.35 -8.13 -16.49
CA ASP A 440 7.98 -6.86 -15.85
C ASP A 440 9.10 -5.85 -16.08
N LEU A 441 8.78 -4.75 -16.74
CA LEU A 441 9.67 -3.62 -16.98
C LEU A 441 9.11 -2.40 -16.27
N LYS A 442 9.96 -1.70 -15.53
CA LYS A 442 9.64 -0.47 -14.82
C LYS A 442 10.74 0.54 -15.08
N SER A 443 10.37 1.70 -15.59
CA SER A 443 11.26 2.84 -15.79
C SER A 443 10.68 4.05 -15.07
N ILE A 444 11.48 4.64 -14.19
CA ILE A 444 11.10 5.81 -13.39
C ILE A 444 12.16 6.88 -13.55
N SER A 445 11.71 8.08 -13.89
CA SER A 445 12.56 9.25 -14.01
C SER A 445 12.08 10.32 -13.03
N TYR A 446 12.96 10.77 -12.16
CA TYR A 446 12.71 11.87 -11.24
C TYR A 446 13.47 13.11 -11.66
N TYR A 447 12.82 14.26 -11.57
CA TYR A 447 13.45 15.56 -11.44
C TYR A 447 13.19 16.10 -10.04
N LEU A 448 14.26 16.38 -9.31
CA LEU A 448 14.23 16.90 -7.94
C LEU A 448 14.69 18.35 -7.97
N GLU A 449 13.89 19.25 -7.37
CA GLU A 449 14.14 20.69 -7.35
C GLU A 449 14.05 21.18 -5.91
N ASN A 450 15.14 21.81 -5.41
CA ASN A 450 15.22 22.23 -4.00
C ASN A 450 14.85 21.12 -3.00
N PHE A 451 15.24 19.89 -3.32
CA PHE A 451 14.78 18.70 -2.60
C PHE A 451 15.50 18.57 -1.25
N ASN A 452 14.72 18.57 -0.17
CA ASN A 452 15.21 18.21 1.15
C ASN A 452 14.73 16.81 1.53
N ARG A 453 15.65 15.84 1.56
CA ARG A 453 15.38 14.43 1.86
C ARG A 453 14.74 14.22 3.25
N THR A 454 14.97 15.14 4.18
CA THR A 454 14.51 15.09 5.57
C THR A 454 13.29 15.96 5.84
N ALA A 455 12.72 16.60 4.83
CA ALA A 455 11.64 17.59 4.97
C ALA A 455 10.40 17.09 5.73
N LEU A 456 10.05 15.82 5.55
CA LEU A 456 8.89 15.20 6.22
C LEU A 456 9.23 14.48 7.53
N LEU A 457 10.48 14.53 7.98
CA LEU A 457 10.87 13.96 9.26
C LEU A 457 10.37 14.84 10.42
N PRO A 458 10.08 14.24 11.58
CA PRO A 458 9.66 15.00 12.78
C PRO A 458 10.76 15.91 13.33
N ILE A 459 12.02 15.62 12.98
CA ILE A 459 13.21 16.43 13.25
C ILE A 459 13.95 16.55 11.93
N SER A 460 13.71 17.64 11.22
CA SER A 460 14.31 17.89 9.92
C SER A 460 15.67 18.56 10.06
N LYS A 461 16.61 18.17 9.20
CA LYS A 461 17.86 18.87 8.97
C LYS A 461 17.70 19.73 7.72
N SER A 462 18.23 20.95 7.75
CA SER A 462 18.15 21.87 6.60
C SER A 462 19.21 21.50 5.54
N ASN A 463 19.09 20.32 4.93
CA ASN A 463 19.98 19.85 3.86
C ASN A 463 19.22 19.85 2.54
N ILE A 464 19.27 20.96 1.81
CA ILE A 464 18.72 21.06 0.47
C ILE A 464 19.75 20.47 -0.51
N SER A 465 19.33 19.46 -1.25
CA SER A 465 20.15 18.89 -2.32
C SER A 465 20.10 19.79 -3.57
N PRO A 466 21.15 19.85 -4.37
CA PRO A 466 21.10 20.52 -5.67
C PRO A 466 20.03 19.88 -6.56
N ASP A 467 19.54 20.64 -7.52
CA ASP A 467 18.60 20.13 -8.52
C ASP A 467 19.25 19.03 -9.36
N GLY A 468 18.46 18.06 -9.74
CA GLY A 468 18.98 16.97 -10.53
C GLY A 468 17.98 15.88 -10.92
N PHE A 469 18.50 14.90 -11.65
CA PHE A 469 17.73 13.78 -12.19
C PHE A 469 18.15 12.48 -11.54
N VAL A 470 17.17 11.60 -11.33
CA VAL A 470 17.39 10.21 -10.95
C VAL A 470 16.64 9.33 -11.93
N PHE A 471 17.33 8.37 -12.52
CA PHE A 471 16.75 7.34 -13.39
C PHE A 471 16.84 6.00 -12.72
N HIS A 472 15.72 5.29 -12.64
CA HIS A 472 15.64 3.95 -12.11
C HIS A 472 14.93 3.05 -13.12
N ASN A 473 15.67 2.09 -13.66
CA ASN A 473 15.14 1.11 -14.60
C ASN A 473 15.27 -0.29 -14.01
N GLN A 474 14.21 -1.06 -14.06
CA GLN A 474 14.15 -2.42 -13.58
C GLN A 474 13.56 -3.32 -14.64
N LEU A 475 14.23 -4.41 -14.94
CA LEU A 475 13.74 -5.49 -15.79
C LEU A 475 13.73 -6.78 -14.96
N GLU A 476 12.59 -7.40 -14.89
CA GLU A 476 12.42 -8.69 -14.25
C GLU A 476 11.78 -9.67 -15.23
N ILE A 477 12.34 -10.87 -15.29
CA ILE A 477 11.78 -12.00 -16.03
C ILE A 477 11.63 -13.16 -15.04
N GLY A 478 10.57 -13.95 -15.18
CA GLY A 478 10.38 -15.05 -14.25
C GLY A 478 9.37 -16.09 -14.73
N TYR A 479 9.31 -17.14 -13.94
CA TYR A 479 8.36 -18.23 -14.11
C TYR A 479 7.51 -18.38 -12.84
N ARG A 480 6.19 -18.39 -13.00
CA ARG A 480 5.21 -18.44 -11.92
C ARG A 480 4.75 -19.86 -11.69
N PHE A 481 5.23 -20.49 -10.63
CA PHE A 481 4.85 -21.84 -10.24
C PHE A 481 3.40 -21.91 -9.75
N ASN A 482 3.02 -20.99 -8.87
CA ASN A 482 1.68 -20.94 -8.31
C ASN A 482 1.11 -19.52 -8.42
N LYS A 483 0.05 -19.36 -9.21
CA LYS A 483 -0.59 -18.05 -9.43
C LYS A 483 -1.39 -17.55 -8.22
N LYS A 484 -1.93 -18.46 -7.39
CA LYS A 484 -2.73 -18.06 -6.21
C LYS A 484 -1.91 -17.31 -5.17
N ILE A 485 -0.72 -17.80 -4.86
CA ILE A 485 0.19 -17.18 -3.90
C ILE A 485 1.33 -16.39 -4.57
N ASN A 486 1.27 -16.28 -5.90
CA ASN A 486 2.32 -15.68 -6.73
C ASN A 486 3.71 -16.24 -6.44
N LEU A 487 3.82 -17.58 -6.28
CA LEU A 487 5.12 -18.24 -6.11
C LEU A 487 5.87 -18.22 -7.43
N THR A 488 6.98 -17.48 -7.46
CA THR A 488 7.79 -17.23 -8.66
C THR A 488 9.26 -17.50 -8.42
N ILE A 489 9.95 -18.00 -9.47
CA ILE A 489 11.41 -17.84 -9.60
C ILE A 489 11.64 -16.70 -10.59
N PHE A 490 12.60 -15.86 -10.31
CA PHE A 490 12.86 -14.66 -11.12
C PHE A 490 14.35 -14.36 -11.28
N ALA A 491 14.67 -13.68 -12.36
CA ALA A 491 15.90 -12.95 -12.56
C ALA A 491 15.54 -11.47 -12.78
N ASN A 492 16.21 -10.59 -12.07
CA ASN A 492 15.95 -9.16 -12.07
C ASN A 492 17.24 -8.39 -12.25
N CYS A 493 17.16 -7.25 -12.94
CA CYS A 493 18.27 -6.35 -13.13
C CYS A 493 17.80 -4.92 -12.89
N ILE A 494 18.46 -4.20 -11.99
CA ILE A 494 18.21 -2.79 -11.72
C ILE A 494 19.39 -1.98 -12.25
N TYR A 495 19.09 -0.96 -13.05
CA TYR A 495 20.03 0.10 -13.41
C TYR A 495 19.52 1.42 -12.86
N ARG A 496 20.32 2.06 -11.98
CA ARG A 496 20.01 3.36 -11.39
C ARG A 496 21.14 4.33 -11.62
N TYR A 497 20.79 5.52 -12.02
CA TYR A 497 21.71 6.66 -12.16
C TYR A 497 21.15 7.85 -11.38
N ASP A 498 21.95 8.43 -10.52
CA ASP A 498 21.62 9.60 -9.71
C ASP A 498 22.67 10.68 -9.98
N ASN A 499 22.25 11.71 -10.70
CA ASN A 499 23.11 12.82 -11.08
C ASN A 499 23.44 13.71 -9.87
N ILE A 500 22.60 13.75 -8.83
CA ILE A 500 22.80 14.57 -7.63
C ILE A 500 23.99 14.03 -6.80
N THR A 501 23.99 12.72 -6.60
CA THR A 501 25.07 12.03 -5.86
C THR A 501 26.18 11.52 -6.78
N LYS A 502 26.01 11.68 -8.11
CA LYS A 502 26.91 11.13 -9.15
C LYS A 502 27.13 9.63 -8.99
N SER A 503 26.12 8.91 -8.49
CA SER A 503 26.19 7.49 -8.25
C SER A 503 25.52 6.68 -9.35
N GLN A 504 26.09 5.51 -9.63
CA GLN A 504 25.53 4.50 -10.53
C GLN A 504 25.43 3.18 -9.79
N ASN A 505 24.34 2.46 -10.02
CA ASN A 505 24.15 1.11 -9.53
C ASN A 505 23.75 0.22 -10.70
N PHE A 506 24.29 -0.98 -10.76
CA PHE A 506 23.88 -2.04 -11.69
C PHE A 506 23.78 -3.34 -10.92
N ILE A 507 22.55 -3.77 -10.65
CA ILE A 507 22.25 -4.81 -9.66
C ILE A 507 21.51 -5.98 -10.32
N PRO A 508 22.22 -6.97 -10.89
CA PRO A 508 21.62 -8.26 -11.20
C PRO A 508 21.30 -9.01 -9.92
N SER A 509 20.13 -9.65 -9.90
CA SER A 509 19.68 -10.49 -8.79
C SER A 509 18.78 -11.62 -9.28
N THR A 510 18.69 -12.68 -8.50
CA THR A 510 17.81 -13.82 -8.77
C THR A 510 17.23 -14.33 -7.46
N GLY A 511 16.09 -14.99 -7.53
CA GLY A 511 15.47 -15.50 -6.32
C GLY A 511 14.15 -16.24 -6.54
N ILE A 512 13.55 -16.62 -5.41
CA ILE A 512 12.22 -17.22 -5.33
C ILE A 512 11.41 -16.37 -4.35
N ARG A 513 10.18 -16.00 -4.74
CA ARG A 513 9.30 -15.25 -3.85
C ARG A 513 7.82 -15.57 -4.04
N THR A 514 7.04 -15.29 -3.01
CA THR A 514 5.58 -15.18 -3.05
C THR A 514 5.16 -13.70 -3.05
N ALA A 515 3.85 -13.41 -3.20
CA ALA A 515 3.36 -12.05 -3.00
C ALA A 515 3.31 -11.73 -1.50
N LEU A 516 4.09 -10.77 -1.06
CA LEU A 516 4.17 -10.28 0.30
C LEU A 516 3.42 -8.94 0.43
N ILE A 517 4.17 -7.88 0.57
CA ILE A 517 3.74 -6.49 0.50
C ILE A 517 4.50 -5.78 -0.62
N ASN A 518 4.04 -4.59 -1.01
CA ASN A 518 4.80 -3.79 -1.95
C ASN A 518 6.06 -3.24 -1.27
N HIS A 519 7.19 -3.52 -1.86
CA HIS A 519 8.45 -2.87 -1.54
C HIS A 519 8.79 -1.86 -2.63
N TYR A 520 8.84 -0.61 -2.24
CA TYR A 520 9.28 0.47 -3.12
C TYR A 520 10.80 0.65 -2.94
N ASN A 521 11.58 0.09 -3.84
CA ASN A 521 13.04 0.23 -3.90
C ASN A 521 13.51 1.20 -4.98
N ASP A 522 12.59 1.99 -5.49
CA ASP A 522 12.75 2.89 -6.64
C ASP A 522 12.73 4.37 -6.23
N TYR A 523 13.37 4.69 -5.11
CA TYR A 523 13.52 6.06 -4.60
C TYR A 523 14.79 6.76 -5.08
#